data_43836f5a423666840f3f537d2276cea2
#
_entry.id   43836f5a423666840f3f537d2276cea2
#
_cell.length_a   1.000
_cell.length_b   1.000
_cell.length_c   1.000
_cell.angle_alpha   90.00
_cell.angle_beta   90.00
_cell.angle_gamma   90.00
#
_symmetry.space_group_name_H-M   'P 1'
#
loop_
_entity.id
_entity.type
_entity.pdbx_description
1 polymer ?
#
loop_
_entity_poly.entity_id
_entity_poly.type
_entity_poly.pdbx_seq_one_letter_code
_entity_poly.pdbx_strand_id
1 'polypeptide(L)'
;MEKFLWEPSGKRKKESLLEDFSKYINIKSNYNFKNLWKWSVDHPEEFWSKFWDYSKIIGDKGKEIIKYNKIFNKTNFFPDSKLNYSENILKKKSSEIAISFLSEKGFEEEISWKHLYDKVCKFSNYLKSIGLKKGDRVAAYVPNKIESIIGFLACAKNGIIWSSCSPDFGTQGVVDRFKQIEPSI
;
A
#
# COMPACT_ATOMS: atom_id res chain seq x y z
N MET A 1 27.57 -28.07 -4.57
CA MET A 1 26.20 -27.72 -4.09
C MET A 1 26.32 -26.52 -3.23
N GLU A 2 25.67 -25.40 -3.59
CA GLU A 2 25.59 -24.24 -2.72
C GLU A 2 24.83 -24.63 -1.43
N LYS A 3 25.47 -24.47 -0.30
CA LYS A 3 24.87 -24.75 1.01
C LYS A 3 24.00 -23.55 1.40
N PHE A 4 22.69 -23.75 1.48
CA PHE A 4 21.82 -22.70 2.00
C PHE A 4 22.20 -22.33 3.45
N LEU A 5 22.33 -21.03 3.72
CA LEU A 5 22.61 -20.54 5.06
C LEU A 5 21.43 -20.75 6.01
N TRP A 6 20.22 -20.73 5.47
CA TRP A 6 18.98 -20.93 6.21
C TRP A 6 17.88 -21.46 5.29
N GLU A 7 17.00 -22.30 5.83
CA GLU A 7 15.81 -22.81 5.16
C GLU A 7 14.63 -22.82 6.13
N PRO A 8 13.41 -22.41 5.70
CA PRO A 8 12.23 -22.45 6.55
C PRO A 8 11.82 -23.89 6.86
N SER A 9 11.33 -24.12 8.10
CA SER A 9 10.80 -25.42 8.49
C SER A 9 9.63 -25.84 7.59
N GLY A 10 9.38 -27.16 7.50
CA GLY A 10 8.25 -27.70 6.74
C GLY A 10 6.90 -27.13 7.19
N LYS A 11 6.72 -26.89 8.50
CA LYS A 11 5.53 -26.21 9.05
C LYS A 11 5.39 -24.79 8.50
N ARG A 12 6.46 -23.98 8.56
CA ARG A 12 6.45 -22.59 8.08
C ARG A 12 6.19 -22.50 6.58
N LYS A 13 6.69 -23.46 5.78
CA LYS A 13 6.37 -23.54 4.34
C LYS A 13 4.89 -23.77 4.12
N LYS A 14 4.28 -24.75 4.83
CA LYS A 14 2.86 -25.12 4.71
C LYS A 14 1.90 -23.99 5.13
N GLU A 15 2.29 -23.19 6.11
CA GLU A 15 1.50 -22.09 6.66
C GLU A 15 1.78 -20.74 5.96
N SER A 16 2.59 -20.73 4.90
CA SER A 16 2.91 -19.51 4.18
C SER A 16 1.76 -19.04 3.27
N LEU A 17 1.61 -17.73 3.10
CA LEU A 17 0.67 -17.14 2.15
C LEU A 17 0.96 -17.57 0.71
N LEU A 18 2.21 -17.89 0.39
CA LEU A 18 2.59 -18.41 -0.93
C LEU A 18 1.96 -19.77 -1.19
N GLU A 19 1.98 -20.66 -0.20
CA GLU A 19 1.36 -21.99 -0.31
C GLU A 19 -0.16 -21.88 -0.34
N ASP A 20 -0.74 -20.98 0.45
CA ASP A 20 -2.17 -20.72 0.45
C ASP A 20 -2.64 -20.19 -0.91
N PHE A 21 -1.92 -19.24 -1.50
CA PHE A 21 -2.19 -18.74 -2.85
C PHE A 21 -2.04 -19.85 -3.91
N SER A 22 -1.00 -20.69 -3.80
CA SER A 22 -0.81 -21.82 -4.72
C SER A 22 -1.98 -22.81 -4.71
N LYS A 23 -2.57 -23.07 -3.53
CA LYS A 23 -3.79 -23.86 -3.40
C LYS A 23 -4.99 -23.18 -4.02
N TYR A 24 -5.16 -21.88 -3.78
CA TYR A 24 -6.25 -21.09 -4.34
C TYR A 24 -6.30 -21.14 -5.87
N ILE A 25 -5.14 -21.11 -6.53
CA ILE A 25 -5.04 -21.17 -7.99
C ILE A 25 -4.95 -22.60 -8.54
N ASN A 26 -5.04 -23.64 -7.69
CA ASN A 26 -4.92 -25.06 -8.03
C ASN A 26 -3.60 -25.46 -8.70
N ILE A 27 -2.53 -24.71 -8.48
CA ILE A 27 -1.19 -25.08 -8.95
C ILE A 27 -0.52 -25.88 -7.83
N LYS A 28 -0.17 -27.14 -8.12
CA LYS A 28 0.63 -27.95 -7.20
C LYS A 28 2.04 -27.39 -7.14
N SER A 29 2.25 -26.47 -6.21
CA SER A 29 3.57 -25.86 -6.00
C SER A 29 4.57 -26.86 -5.46
N ASN A 30 4.11 -27.90 -4.71
CA ASN A 30 4.95 -28.82 -3.91
C ASN A 30 6.02 -28.04 -3.14
N TYR A 31 5.68 -26.84 -2.64
CA TYR A 31 6.60 -25.85 -2.06
C TYR A 31 7.71 -25.40 -3.03
N ASN A 32 7.51 -25.57 -4.34
CA ASN A 32 8.45 -25.18 -5.36
C ASN A 32 8.08 -23.79 -5.91
N PHE A 33 8.73 -22.77 -5.39
CA PHE A 33 8.59 -21.40 -5.85
C PHE A 33 8.77 -21.27 -7.36
N LYS A 34 9.70 -22.03 -7.98
CA LYS A 34 9.98 -21.97 -9.42
C LYS A 34 8.76 -22.29 -10.28
N ASN A 35 7.91 -23.23 -9.85
CA ASN A 35 6.70 -23.59 -10.60
C ASN A 35 5.68 -22.44 -10.57
N LEU A 36 5.46 -21.85 -9.41
CA LEU A 36 4.56 -20.70 -9.27
C LEU A 36 5.10 -19.49 -10.05
N TRP A 37 6.39 -19.20 -9.91
CA TRP A 37 7.05 -18.14 -10.66
C TRP A 37 6.94 -18.36 -12.18
N LYS A 38 7.24 -19.55 -12.66
CA LYS A 38 7.14 -19.87 -14.09
C LYS A 38 5.74 -19.65 -14.61
N TRP A 39 4.73 -20.17 -13.90
CA TRP A 39 3.34 -19.94 -14.27
C TRP A 39 2.98 -18.46 -14.28
N SER A 40 3.40 -17.66 -13.31
CA SER A 40 3.09 -16.23 -13.26
C SER A 40 3.70 -15.44 -14.43
N VAL A 41 4.83 -15.90 -14.97
CA VAL A 41 5.48 -15.30 -16.13
C VAL A 41 4.86 -15.79 -17.46
N ASP A 42 4.50 -17.06 -17.53
CA ASP A 42 3.90 -17.66 -18.74
C ASP A 42 2.41 -17.23 -18.90
N HIS A 43 1.71 -16.93 -17.78
CA HIS A 43 0.29 -16.54 -17.74
C HIS A 43 0.05 -15.27 -16.90
N PRO A 44 0.65 -14.13 -17.27
CA PRO A 44 0.65 -12.93 -16.41
C PRO A 44 -0.76 -12.35 -16.19
N GLU A 45 -1.64 -12.37 -17.18
CA GLU A 45 -3.01 -11.87 -17.02
C GLU A 45 -3.82 -12.72 -16.03
N GLU A 46 -3.70 -14.03 -16.13
CA GLU A 46 -4.35 -14.95 -15.20
C GLU A 46 -3.78 -14.79 -13.78
N PHE A 47 -2.45 -14.68 -13.66
CA PHE A 47 -1.79 -14.44 -12.38
C PHE A 47 -2.32 -13.18 -11.69
N TRP A 48 -2.30 -12.03 -12.38
CA TRP A 48 -2.72 -10.77 -11.79
C TRP A 48 -4.22 -10.74 -11.49
N SER A 49 -5.04 -11.33 -12.36
CA SER A 49 -6.49 -11.44 -12.11
C SER A 49 -6.79 -12.28 -10.86
N LYS A 50 -6.18 -13.46 -10.73
CA LYS A 50 -6.36 -14.32 -9.56
C LYS A 50 -5.76 -13.72 -8.29
N PHE A 51 -4.64 -13.01 -8.41
CA PHE A 51 -4.01 -12.32 -7.28
C PHE A 51 -4.88 -11.16 -6.75
N TRP A 52 -5.55 -10.42 -7.63
CA TRP A 52 -6.54 -9.42 -7.24
C TRP A 52 -7.66 -10.04 -6.40
N ASP A 53 -8.23 -11.13 -6.88
CA ASP A 53 -9.36 -11.80 -6.23
C ASP A 53 -8.92 -12.45 -4.89
N TYR A 54 -7.79 -13.13 -4.87
CA TYR A 54 -7.19 -13.71 -3.65
C TYR A 54 -6.91 -12.64 -2.60
N SER A 55 -6.38 -11.51 -2.99
CA SER A 55 -6.08 -10.38 -2.09
C SER A 55 -7.33 -9.63 -1.63
N LYS A 56 -8.51 -9.99 -2.14
CA LYS A 56 -9.80 -9.38 -1.80
C LYS A 56 -9.72 -7.85 -1.95
N ILE A 57 -9.21 -7.37 -3.08
CA ILE A 57 -9.11 -5.95 -3.35
C ILE A 57 -10.52 -5.36 -3.45
N ILE A 58 -10.76 -4.28 -2.70
CA ILE A 58 -12.00 -3.50 -2.75
C ILE A 58 -11.88 -2.51 -3.91
N GLY A 59 -12.70 -2.70 -4.95
CA GLY A 59 -12.70 -1.86 -6.14
C GLY A 59 -13.25 -2.56 -7.36
N ASP A 60 -13.32 -1.82 -8.47
CA ASP A 60 -13.64 -2.36 -9.78
C ASP A 60 -12.32 -2.74 -10.48
N LYS A 61 -12.18 -4.02 -10.79
CA LYS A 61 -11.00 -4.57 -11.46
C LYS A 61 -10.87 -4.11 -12.92
N GLY A 62 -11.98 -3.71 -13.53
CA GLY A 62 -12.05 -3.44 -14.94
C GLY A 62 -12.09 -4.72 -15.79
N LYS A 63 -12.05 -4.56 -17.11
CA LYS A 63 -12.12 -5.68 -18.07
C LYS A 63 -10.74 -6.14 -18.55
N GLU A 64 -9.84 -5.21 -18.78
CA GLU A 64 -8.49 -5.47 -19.28
C GLU A 64 -7.54 -5.62 -18.08
N ILE A 65 -6.82 -6.73 -18.01
CA ILE A 65 -5.88 -7.00 -16.90
C ILE A 65 -4.52 -6.40 -17.19
N ILE A 66 -4.00 -6.55 -18.42
CA ILE A 66 -2.71 -5.98 -18.82
C ILE A 66 -2.85 -5.38 -20.21
N LYS A 67 -2.58 -4.08 -20.32
CA LYS A 67 -2.40 -3.40 -21.58
C LYS A 67 -0.93 -3.31 -21.92
N TYR A 68 -0.47 -4.23 -22.75
CA TYR A 68 0.94 -4.32 -23.13
C TYR A 68 1.40 -3.14 -23.96
N ASN A 69 2.63 -2.73 -23.76
CA ASN A 69 3.32 -1.75 -24.58
C ASN A 69 4.71 -2.28 -24.94
N LYS A 70 5.23 -1.91 -26.12
CA LYS A 70 6.60 -2.27 -26.55
C LYS A 70 7.65 -1.71 -25.60
N ILE A 71 7.37 -0.59 -24.97
CA ILE A 71 8.21 0.05 -23.96
C ILE A 71 7.71 -0.44 -22.61
N PHE A 72 8.51 -1.21 -21.88
CA PHE A 72 8.13 -1.89 -20.63
C PHE A 72 7.44 -0.97 -19.60
N ASN A 73 7.99 0.21 -19.35
CA ASN A 73 7.43 1.15 -18.36
C ASN A 73 6.12 1.84 -18.80
N LYS A 74 5.65 1.57 -20.03
CA LYS A 74 4.33 2.02 -20.55
C LYS A 74 3.30 0.90 -20.56
N THR A 75 3.66 -0.31 -20.13
CA THR A 75 2.70 -1.38 -19.89
C THR A 75 1.85 -1.03 -18.67
N ASN A 76 0.54 -1.07 -18.81
CA ASN A 76 -0.40 -0.75 -17.73
C ASN A 76 -1.08 -2.01 -17.21
N PHE A 77 -1.05 -2.18 -15.90
CA PHE A 77 -1.80 -3.22 -15.20
C PHE A 77 -3.14 -2.66 -14.74
N PHE A 78 -4.22 -3.38 -15.00
CA PHE A 78 -5.59 -2.98 -14.69
C PHE A 78 -5.92 -1.55 -15.13
N PRO A 79 -5.80 -1.23 -16.43
CA PRO A 79 -5.92 0.15 -16.92
C PRO A 79 -7.26 0.80 -16.61
N ASP A 80 -8.33 0.00 -16.54
CA ASP A 80 -9.71 0.47 -16.31
C ASP A 80 -10.11 0.38 -14.83
N SER A 81 -9.21 -0.06 -13.94
CA SER A 81 -9.54 -0.29 -12.53
C SER A 81 -9.87 1.00 -11.78
N LYS A 82 -10.80 0.88 -10.83
CA LYS A 82 -11.18 1.96 -9.92
C LYS A 82 -11.14 1.44 -8.49
N LEU A 83 -10.19 1.91 -7.71
CA LEU A 83 -10.04 1.55 -6.32
C LEU A 83 -9.51 2.72 -5.50
N ASN A 84 -9.69 2.64 -4.17
CA ASN A 84 -9.12 3.58 -3.25
C ASN A 84 -8.08 2.88 -2.37
N TYR A 85 -6.87 3.42 -2.33
CA TYR A 85 -5.76 2.84 -1.55
C TYR A 85 -6.10 2.79 -0.06
N SER A 86 -6.57 3.91 0.51
CA SER A 86 -6.90 4.01 1.92
C SER A 86 -8.03 3.05 2.34
N GLU A 87 -9.03 2.84 1.49
CA GLU A 87 -10.10 1.90 1.74
C GLU A 87 -9.58 0.46 1.86
N ASN A 88 -8.66 0.08 0.98
CA ASN A 88 -8.04 -1.23 0.98
C ASN A 88 -7.14 -1.45 2.20
N ILE A 89 -6.33 -0.46 2.59
CA ILE A 89 -5.48 -0.55 3.79
C ILE A 89 -6.33 -0.62 5.06
N LEU A 90 -7.40 0.16 5.14
CA LEU A 90 -8.23 0.30 6.33
C LEU A 90 -9.42 -0.67 6.40
N LYS A 91 -9.44 -1.71 5.56
CA LYS A 91 -10.49 -2.75 5.61
C LYS A 91 -10.52 -3.52 6.94
N LYS A 92 -9.37 -3.67 7.60
CA LYS A 92 -9.26 -4.26 8.94
C LYS A 92 -9.62 -3.21 9.99
N LYS A 93 -10.50 -3.57 10.93
CA LYS A 93 -10.99 -2.68 12.02
C LYS A 93 -10.92 -3.39 13.37
N SER A 94 -9.84 -4.12 13.60
CA SER A 94 -9.66 -4.89 14.84
C SER A 94 -8.94 -4.07 15.93
N SER A 95 -8.89 -4.61 17.14
CA SER A 95 -8.09 -4.08 18.25
C SER A 95 -6.61 -4.43 18.14
N GLU A 96 -6.21 -5.23 17.15
CA GLU A 96 -4.80 -5.55 16.92
C GLU A 96 -4.01 -4.31 16.54
N ILE A 97 -2.72 -4.31 16.88
CA ILE A 97 -1.79 -3.23 16.58
C ILE A 97 -1.65 -3.10 15.05
N ALA A 98 -1.86 -1.88 14.56
CA ALA A 98 -1.66 -1.51 13.17
C ALA A 98 -0.29 -0.88 12.95
N ILE A 99 0.16 -0.04 13.87
CA ILE A 99 1.45 0.65 13.80
C ILE A 99 2.06 0.65 15.20
N SER A 100 3.33 0.27 15.29
CA SER A 100 4.21 0.50 16.43
C SER A 100 5.25 1.54 16.01
N PHE A 101 5.37 2.61 16.77
CA PHE A 101 6.34 3.68 16.56
C PHE A 101 7.35 3.69 17.69
N LEU A 102 8.62 3.74 17.34
CA LEU A 102 9.74 3.88 18.26
C LEU A 102 10.61 5.06 17.82
N SER A 103 10.86 6.00 18.71
CA SER A 103 11.78 7.11 18.49
C SER A 103 13.19 6.82 18.98
N GLU A 104 14.18 7.53 18.46
CA GLU A 104 15.55 7.46 18.92
C GLU A 104 15.73 7.83 20.43
N LYS A 105 14.76 8.58 20.98
CA LYS A 105 14.74 8.96 22.40
C LYS A 105 14.00 7.96 23.29
N GLY A 106 13.65 6.78 22.75
CA GLY A 106 12.93 5.74 23.51
C GLY A 106 11.44 6.01 23.71
N PHE A 107 10.86 7.01 23.01
CA PHE A 107 9.41 7.19 23.01
C PHE A 107 8.77 6.13 22.13
N GLU A 108 7.79 5.42 22.70
CA GLU A 108 7.04 4.36 22.02
C GLU A 108 5.55 4.73 21.98
N GLU A 109 4.94 4.48 20.85
CA GLU A 109 3.49 4.65 20.66
C GLU A 109 2.95 3.53 19.79
N GLU A 110 1.81 2.96 20.18
CA GLU A 110 1.11 1.95 19.41
C GLU A 110 -0.31 2.41 19.09
N ILE A 111 -0.77 2.11 17.88
CA ILE A 111 -2.14 2.38 17.47
C ILE A 111 -2.77 1.13 16.87
N SER A 112 -4.01 0.81 17.31
CA SER A 112 -4.77 -0.30 16.74
C SER A 112 -5.38 0.06 15.38
N TRP A 113 -5.75 -0.96 14.58
CA TRP A 113 -6.45 -0.76 13.31
C TRP A 113 -7.73 0.04 13.46
N LYS A 114 -8.49 -0.19 14.54
CA LYS A 114 -9.71 0.57 14.84
C LYS A 114 -9.41 2.05 15.09
N HIS A 115 -8.44 2.35 15.96
CA HIS A 115 -8.07 3.73 16.27
C HIS A 115 -7.46 4.44 15.06
N LEU A 116 -6.63 3.75 14.25
CA LEU A 116 -6.10 4.30 13.01
C LEU A 116 -7.24 4.69 12.07
N TYR A 117 -8.22 3.78 11.86
CA TYR A 117 -9.39 4.07 11.04
C TYR A 117 -10.15 5.31 11.54
N ASP A 118 -10.42 5.39 12.84
CA ASP A 118 -11.16 6.50 13.44
C ASP A 118 -10.43 7.84 13.26
N LYS A 119 -9.11 7.87 13.52
CA LYS A 119 -8.29 9.07 13.34
C LYS A 119 -8.23 9.49 11.85
N VAL A 120 -8.06 8.54 10.93
CA VAL A 120 -8.09 8.80 9.49
C VAL A 120 -9.44 9.36 9.05
N CYS A 121 -10.56 8.81 9.53
CA CYS A 121 -11.88 9.33 9.20
C CYS A 121 -12.10 10.75 9.72
N LYS A 122 -11.68 11.04 10.96
CA LYS A 122 -11.77 12.40 11.53
C LYS A 122 -11.00 13.42 10.70
N PHE A 123 -9.73 13.10 10.37
CA PHE A 123 -8.92 14.02 9.56
C PHE A 123 -9.42 14.12 8.12
N SER A 124 -9.87 13.03 7.51
CA SER A 124 -10.54 13.03 6.21
C SER A 124 -11.76 13.96 6.17
N ASN A 125 -12.59 13.95 7.22
CA ASN A 125 -13.75 14.84 7.32
C ASN A 125 -13.33 16.30 7.51
N TYR A 126 -12.29 16.56 8.27
CA TYR A 126 -11.72 17.91 8.40
C TYR A 126 -11.25 18.45 7.06
N LEU A 127 -10.49 17.68 6.29
CA LEU A 127 -10.03 18.10 4.96
C LEU A 127 -11.20 18.47 4.03
N LYS A 128 -12.30 17.71 4.09
CA LYS A 128 -13.52 18.05 3.34
C LYS A 128 -14.18 19.33 3.86
N SER A 129 -14.24 19.51 5.19
CA SER A 129 -14.91 20.69 5.78
C SER A 129 -14.22 22.01 5.45
N ILE A 130 -12.90 21.99 5.19
CA ILE A 130 -12.15 23.16 4.71
C ILE A 130 -12.14 23.31 3.17
N GLY A 131 -12.94 22.49 2.47
CA GLY A 131 -13.21 22.65 1.04
C GLY A 131 -12.27 21.91 0.11
N LEU A 132 -11.34 21.07 0.61
CA LEU A 132 -10.43 20.30 -0.24
C LEU A 132 -11.17 19.24 -1.04
N LYS A 133 -10.76 19.08 -2.30
CA LYS A 133 -11.36 18.20 -3.30
C LYS A 133 -10.34 17.21 -3.86
N LYS A 134 -10.84 16.21 -4.59
CA LYS A 134 -10.00 15.27 -5.33
C LYS A 134 -9.06 16.04 -6.28
N GLY A 135 -7.77 15.70 -6.20
CA GLY A 135 -6.71 16.33 -7.00
C GLY A 135 -6.02 17.51 -6.32
N ASP A 136 -6.60 18.07 -5.24
CA ASP A 136 -5.90 19.07 -4.43
C ASP A 136 -4.66 18.46 -3.77
N ARG A 137 -3.69 19.31 -3.43
CA ARG A 137 -2.39 18.90 -2.89
C ARG A 137 -2.23 19.42 -1.47
N VAL A 138 -1.91 18.51 -0.57
CA VAL A 138 -1.56 18.80 0.83
C VAL A 138 -0.07 18.57 1.01
N ALA A 139 0.62 19.59 1.51
CA ALA A 139 2.02 19.53 1.89
C ALA A 139 2.15 19.43 3.41
N ALA A 140 3.04 18.60 3.89
CA ALA A 140 3.28 18.43 5.31
C ALA A 140 4.77 18.43 5.66
N TYR A 141 5.13 19.24 6.63
CA TYR A 141 6.46 19.25 7.21
C TYR A 141 6.39 18.52 8.55
N VAL A 142 6.62 17.21 8.50
CA VAL A 142 6.34 16.31 9.62
C VAL A 142 7.43 15.25 9.78
N PRO A 143 7.75 14.85 11.02
CA PRO A 143 8.64 13.72 11.28
C PRO A 143 7.96 12.40 10.92
N ASN A 144 8.75 11.31 10.92
CA ASN A 144 8.24 9.96 10.73
C ASN A 144 7.49 9.49 11.99
N LYS A 145 6.22 9.88 12.10
CA LYS A 145 5.31 9.55 13.22
C LYS A 145 3.99 8.97 12.70
N ILE A 146 3.17 8.48 13.62
CA ILE A 146 1.83 7.94 13.31
C ILE A 146 0.97 8.97 12.58
N GLU A 147 1.08 10.26 12.95
CA GLU A 147 0.33 11.34 12.33
C GLU A 147 0.62 11.51 10.84
N SER A 148 1.84 11.26 10.39
CA SER A 148 2.18 11.32 8.95
C SER A 148 1.46 10.23 8.14
N ILE A 149 1.30 9.04 8.71
CA ILE A 149 0.52 7.95 8.11
C ILE A 149 -0.97 8.28 8.11
N ILE A 150 -1.49 8.85 9.22
CA ILE A 150 -2.89 9.29 9.30
C ILE A 150 -3.18 10.35 8.24
N GLY A 151 -2.30 11.35 8.09
CA GLY A 151 -2.42 12.41 7.09
C GLY A 151 -2.44 11.86 5.68
N PHE A 152 -1.49 11.01 5.35
CA PHE A 152 -1.42 10.33 4.06
C PHE A 152 -2.69 9.52 3.74
N LEU A 153 -3.13 8.67 4.67
CA LEU A 153 -4.33 7.84 4.46
C LEU A 153 -5.61 8.67 4.37
N ALA A 154 -5.72 9.78 5.12
CA ALA A 154 -6.87 10.68 5.04
C ALA A 154 -6.93 11.42 3.70
N CYS A 155 -5.78 11.88 3.18
CA CYS A 155 -5.68 12.45 1.84
C CYS A 155 -6.06 11.41 0.78
N ALA A 156 -5.45 10.22 0.81
CA ALA A 156 -5.76 9.14 -0.12
C ALA A 156 -7.24 8.74 -0.12
N LYS A 157 -7.89 8.72 1.07
CA LYS A 157 -9.32 8.44 1.23
C LYS A 157 -10.20 9.39 0.42
N ASN A 158 -9.80 10.64 0.29
CA ASN A 158 -10.52 11.70 -0.42
C ASN A 158 -10.01 11.91 -1.86
N GLY A 159 -9.02 11.15 -2.32
CA GLY A 159 -8.36 11.37 -3.61
C GLY A 159 -7.52 12.65 -3.65
N ILE A 160 -7.10 13.15 -2.49
CA ILE A 160 -6.21 14.29 -2.32
C ILE A 160 -4.76 13.80 -2.41
N ILE A 161 -3.89 14.58 -3.01
CA ILE A 161 -2.48 14.26 -3.17
C ILE A 161 -1.73 14.68 -1.91
N TRP A 162 -0.97 13.76 -1.33
CA TRP A 162 -0.11 13.99 -0.16
C TRP A 162 1.34 14.15 -0.58
N SER A 163 2.00 15.16 -0.03
CA SER A 163 3.45 15.35 -0.12
C SER A 163 4.01 15.73 1.23
N SER A 164 5.11 15.13 1.64
CA SER A 164 5.73 15.44 2.93
C SER A 164 7.25 15.58 2.84
N CYS A 165 7.78 16.44 3.69
CA CYS A 165 9.21 16.58 3.95
C CYS A 165 9.53 16.26 5.40
N SER A 166 10.68 15.63 5.63
CA SER A 166 11.23 15.42 6.97
C SER A 166 11.69 16.76 7.58
N PRO A 167 11.61 16.91 8.92
CA PRO A 167 12.19 18.05 9.64
C PRO A 167 13.71 18.22 9.45
N ASP A 168 14.42 17.22 8.93
CA ASP A 168 15.85 17.28 8.65
C ASP A 168 16.18 18.19 7.45
N PHE A 169 15.18 18.51 6.60
CA PHE A 169 15.37 19.46 5.53
C PHE A 169 15.34 20.90 6.07
N GLY A 170 16.37 21.70 5.74
CA GLY A 170 16.36 23.11 6.04
C GLY A 170 15.23 23.84 5.32
N THR A 171 14.83 25.00 5.86
CA THR A 171 13.69 25.81 5.39
C THR A 171 13.69 26.02 3.87
N GLN A 172 14.84 26.37 3.28
CA GLN A 172 14.95 26.61 1.84
C GLN A 172 14.62 25.33 1.05
N GLY A 173 15.14 24.18 1.48
CA GLY A 173 14.87 22.90 0.81
C GLY A 173 13.40 22.48 0.87
N VAL A 174 12.69 22.81 1.95
CA VAL A 174 11.23 22.55 2.08
C VAL A 174 10.44 23.50 1.18
N VAL A 175 10.75 24.79 1.21
CA VAL A 175 10.08 25.80 0.38
C VAL A 175 10.24 25.50 -1.10
N ASP A 176 11.45 25.13 -1.55
CA ASP A 176 11.71 24.82 -2.96
C ASP A 176 10.93 23.59 -3.44
N ARG A 177 10.76 22.57 -2.58
CA ARG A 177 9.94 21.39 -2.90
C ARG A 177 8.45 21.72 -2.96
N PHE A 178 7.95 22.43 -1.96
CA PHE A 178 6.52 22.74 -1.90
C PHE A 178 6.08 23.73 -2.96
N LYS A 179 6.94 24.67 -3.36
CA LYS A 179 6.68 25.58 -4.49
C LYS A 179 6.45 24.83 -5.81
N GLN A 180 7.11 23.70 -6.03
CA GLN A 180 6.97 22.92 -7.26
C GLN A 180 5.60 22.27 -7.39
N ILE A 181 4.95 21.97 -6.29
CA ILE A 181 3.67 21.26 -6.28
C ILE A 181 2.48 22.19 -5.99
N GLU A 182 2.71 23.44 -5.65
CA GLU A 182 1.67 24.44 -5.36
C GLU A 182 0.57 23.86 -4.46
N PRO A 183 0.86 23.51 -3.19
CA PRO A 183 -0.11 22.89 -2.32
C PRO A 183 -1.27 23.83 -1.98
N SER A 184 -2.45 23.25 -1.83
CA SER A 184 -3.65 23.97 -1.38
C SER A 184 -3.62 24.25 0.13
N ILE A 185 -2.84 23.45 0.88
CA ILE A 185 -2.60 23.60 2.33
C ILE A 185 -1.28 22.96 2.70
#